data_735f86c5917e193445d98fecb0076d2d
#
_entry.id   735f86c5917e193445d98fecb0076d2d
#
_cell.length_a   1.000
_cell.length_b   1.000
_cell.length_c   1.000
_cell.angle_alpha   90.00
_cell.angle_beta   90.00
_cell.angle_gamma   90.00
#
_symmetry.space_group_name_H-M   'P 1'
#
loop_
_entity.id
_entity.type
_entity.pdbx_description
1 polymer ?
#
loop_
_entity_poly.entity_id
_entity_poly.type
_entity_poly.pdbx_seq_one_letter_code
_entity_poly.pdbx_strand_id
1 'polypeptide(L)'
;GRIGRLMARLLIEKTGGGDNLRLRAIVVRKGGEHDLIKRASLLQRDSVHGQFNGTVRVDEERCSFVANGNEIRVIYASEPDKIDYTEYGINNALIVDNTGMWRDFDGLGLHLKSKGVSKVLLTAPGKGDMKNIVSGINDNILDESDTIISAASCTTNAITPPLKALDDEYGVESGHVETVHSYTNDQNLIDNFHKGNRRGRSAALNMV
;
A
#
# COMPACT_ATOMS: atom_id res chain seq x y z
N GLY A 1 5.16 1.49 5.69
CA GLY A 1 4.19 1.15 6.73
C GLY A 1 3.76 -0.31 6.67
N ARG A 2 2.76 -0.70 7.47
CA ARG A 2 2.26 -2.10 7.51
C ARG A 2 1.72 -2.55 6.16
N ILE A 3 0.91 -1.75 5.50
CA ILE A 3 0.31 -2.11 4.21
C ILE A 3 1.40 -2.41 3.18
N GLY A 4 2.39 -1.53 3.02
CA GLY A 4 3.50 -1.78 2.07
C GLY A 4 4.32 -3.04 2.40
N ARG A 5 4.53 -3.34 3.69
CA ARG A 5 5.23 -4.58 4.10
C ARG A 5 4.42 -5.83 3.78
N LEU A 6 3.11 -5.80 4.04
CA LEU A 6 2.23 -6.93 3.73
C LEU A 6 2.08 -7.14 2.23
N MET A 7 1.97 -6.05 1.46
CA MET A 7 2.00 -6.12 0.00
C MET A 7 3.32 -6.71 -0.51
N ALA A 8 4.46 -6.29 0.05
CA ALA A 8 5.76 -6.87 -0.31
C ALA A 8 5.81 -8.37 -0.01
N ARG A 9 5.32 -8.82 1.16
CA ARG A 9 5.22 -10.25 1.48
C ARG A 9 4.37 -11.02 0.47
N LEU A 10 3.18 -10.51 0.17
CA LEU A 10 2.26 -11.14 -0.77
C LEU A 10 2.88 -11.28 -2.17
N LEU A 11 3.53 -10.23 -2.67
CA LEU A 11 4.21 -10.26 -3.95
C LEU A 11 5.33 -11.30 -3.97
N ILE A 12 6.12 -11.42 -2.90
CA ILE A 12 7.20 -12.40 -2.82
C ILE A 12 6.64 -13.83 -2.71
N GLU A 13 5.60 -14.03 -1.91
CA GLU A 13 5.03 -15.36 -1.63
C GLU A 13 4.16 -15.89 -2.78
N LYS A 14 3.38 -15.01 -3.42
CA LYS A 14 2.38 -15.41 -4.42
C LYS A 14 2.91 -15.40 -5.84
N THR A 15 3.80 -14.48 -6.19
CA THR A 15 4.32 -14.38 -7.55
C THR A 15 5.65 -15.13 -7.75
N GLY A 16 6.27 -15.64 -6.68
CA GLY A 16 7.53 -16.38 -6.75
C GLY A 16 8.62 -15.59 -7.47
N GLY A 17 9.13 -16.16 -8.57
CA GLY A 17 10.12 -15.51 -9.43
C GLY A 17 9.60 -14.35 -10.27
N GLY A 18 8.28 -14.11 -10.28
CA GLY A 18 7.66 -12.95 -10.90
C GLY A 18 7.31 -13.11 -12.38
N ASP A 19 6.57 -14.13 -12.73
CA ASP A 19 6.12 -14.34 -14.12
C ASP A 19 5.23 -13.18 -14.62
N ASN A 20 4.38 -12.63 -13.74
CA ASN A 20 3.48 -11.52 -14.08
C ASN A 20 3.85 -10.22 -13.37
N LEU A 21 4.15 -10.29 -12.07
CA LEU A 21 4.52 -9.13 -11.25
C LEU A 21 5.75 -9.47 -10.41
N ARG A 22 6.74 -8.61 -10.41
CA ARG A 22 7.95 -8.77 -9.60
C ARG A 22 8.19 -7.54 -8.73
N LEU A 23 8.34 -7.76 -7.43
CA LEU A 23 8.80 -6.72 -6.54
C LEU A 23 10.29 -6.42 -6.80
N ARG A 24 10.58 -5.26 -7.38
CA ARG A 24 11.94 -4.84 -7.75
C ARG A 24 12.58 -3.93 -6.72
N ALA A 25 11.78 -3.03 -6.15
CA ALA A 25 12.28 -2.05 -5.20
C ALA A 25 11.24 -1.67 -4.15
N ILE A 26 11.72 -1.18 -3.02
CA ILE A 26 10.94 -0.54 -1.96
C ILE A 26 11.51 0.87 -1.77
N VAL A 27 10.67 1.87 -1.96
CA VAL A 27 11.03 3.27 -1.76
C VAL A 27 10.64 3.71 -0.36
N VAL A 28 11.57 4.30 0.36
CA VAL A 28 11.36 4.75 1.74
C VAL A 28 12.15 6.01 2.04
N ARG A 29 11.69 6.78 3.01
CA ARG A 29 12.53 7.84 3.59
C ARG A 29 13.60 7.20 4.47
N LYS A 30 14.83 7.70 4.39
CA LYS A 30 15.92 7.23 5.23
C LYS A 30 15.57 7.49 6.71
N GLY A 31 15.70 6.45 7.52
CA GLY A 31 15.57 6.53 8.97
C GLY A 31 16.91 6.82 9.65
N GLY A 32 17.01 6.45 10.91
CA GLY A 32 18.26 6.56 11.66
C GLY A 32 19.24 5.43 11.35
N GLU A 33 20.17 5.24 12.27
CA GLU A 33 21.17 4.18 12.22
C GLU A 33 20.53 2.79 12.09
N HIS A 34 21.17 1.91 11.30
CA HIS A 34 20.72 0.55 11.00
C HIS A 34 19.31 0.48 10.36
N ASP A 35 18.91 1.50 9.59
CA ASP A 35 17.58 1.58 8.97
C ASP A 35 17.25 0.35 8.13
N LEU A 36 18.19 -0.11 7.31
CA LEU A 36 18.01 -1.27 6.44
C LEU A 36 17.73 -2.56 7.25
N ILE A 37 18.51 -2.80 8.29
CA ILE A 37 18.36 -3.96 9.19
C ILE A 37 17.01 -3.92 9.90
N LYS A 38 16.63 -2.74 10.42
CA LYS A 38 15.33 -2.55 11.10
C LYS A 38 14.16 -2.81 10.15
N ARG A 39 14.26 -2.39 8.89
CA ARG A 39 13.21 -2.65 7.87
C ARG A 39 13.13 -4.13 7.50
N ALA A 40 14.26 -4.83 7.39
CA ALA A 40 14.29 -6.27 7.18
C ALA A 40 13.61 -7.02 8.33
N SER A 41 13.92 -6.65 9.57
CA SER A 41 13.25 -7.21 10.76
C SER A 41 11.75 -6.97 10.76
N LEU A 42 11.30 -5.76 10.38
CA LEU A 42 9.88 -5.44 10.25
C LEU A 42 9.20 -6.18 9.08
N LEU A 43 9.93 -6.53 8.02
CA LEU A 43 9.42 -7.38 6.95
C LEU A 43 9.26 -8.83 7.44
N GLN A 44 10.20 -9.31 8.24
CA GLN A 44 10.17 -10.67 8.79
C GLN A 44 9.07 -10.89 9.82
N ARG A 45 8.76 -9.88 10.65
CA ARG A 45 7.81 -10.03 11.76
C ARG A 45 6.80 -8.88 11.80
N ASP A 46 5.54 -9.23 11.87
CA ASP A 46 4.44 -8.30 12.09
C ASP A 46 3.62 -8.77 13.30
N SER A 47 3.26 -7.84 14.19
CA SER A 47 2.57 -8.16 15.44
C SER A 47 1.17 -8.75 15.25
N VAL A 48 0.53 -8.47 14.12
CA VAL A 48 -0.82 -8.98 13.79
C VAL A 48 -0.75 -10.15 12.82
N HIS A 49 0.09 -10.04 11.78
CA HIS A 49 0.15 -11.00 10.67
C HIS A 49 1.27 -12.04 10.84
N GLY A 50 1.95 -12.00 11.99
CA GLY A 50 2.94 -13.00 12.33
C GLY A 50 4.23 -12.94 11.49
N GLN A 51 4.86 -14.09 11.38
CA GLN A 51 6.15 -14.23 10.73
C GLN A 51 6.00 -14.37 9.21
N PHE A 52 6.92 -13.77 8.46
CA PHE A 52 7.03 -13.98 7.01
C PHE A 52 7.38 -15.43 6.70
N ASN A 53 6.72 -16.00 5.72
CA ASN A 53 7.00 -17.38 5.28
C ASN A 53 8.21 -17.39 4.36
N GLY A 54 9.39 -17.43 4.99
CA GLY A 54 10.64 -17.48 4.25
C GLY A 54 11.80 -16.77 4.94
N THR A 55 12.84 -16.51 4.17
CA THR A 55 14.07 -15.89 4.61
C THR A 55 14.18 -14.46 4.11
N VAL A 56 14.71 -13.58 4.94
CA VAL A 56 15.09 -12.21 4.55
C VAL A 56 16.54 -12.00 4.98
N ARG A 57 17.40 -11.66 4.05
CA ARG A 57 18.78 -11.25 4.30
C ARG A 57 18.98 -9.82 3.87
N VAL A 58 19.87 -9.13 4.53
CA VAL A 58 20.27 -7.75 4.21
C VAL A 58 21.59 -7.79 3.44
N ASP A 59 21.66 -7.03 2.38
CA ASP A 59 22.90 -6.71 1.66
C ASP A 59 23.11 -5.19 1.79
N GLU A 60 23.98 -4.80 2.71
CA GLU A 60 24.24 -3.39 3.00
C GLU A 60 25.01 -2.70 1.88
N GLU A 61 25.92 -3.42 1.20
CA GLU A 61 26.72 -2.89 0.09
C GLU A 61 25.81 -2.50 -1.09
N ARG A 62 24.83 -3.34 -1.38
CA ARG A 62 23.87 -3.12 -2.44
C ARG A 62 22.64 -2.34 -2.02
N CYS A 63 22.53 -1.99 -0.72
CA CYS A 63 21.31 -1.40 -0.16
C CYS A 63 20.05 -2.18 -0.58
N SER A 64 20.02 -3.48 -0.31
CA SER A 64 18.95 -4.37 -0.75
C SER A 64 18.56 -5.42 0.29
N PHE A 65 17.39 -6.02 0.09
CA PHE A 65 16.97 -7.25 0.75
C PHE A 65 17.04 -8.40 -0.24
N VAL A 66 17.44 -9.57 0.24
CA VAL A 66 17.25 -10.82 -0.48
C VAL A 66 16.18 -11.62 0.29
N ALA A 67 14.98 -11.68 -0.27
CA ALA A 67 13.84 -12.37 0.32
C ALA A 67 13.41 -13.54 -0.55
N ASN A 68 13.47 -14.76 -0.01
CA ASN A 68 13.23 -16.01 -0.76
C ASN A 68 13.97 -16.06 -2.10
N GLY A 69 15.25 -15.63 -2.11
CA GLY A 69 16.08 -15.57 -3.30
C GLY A 69 15.85 -14.36 -4.23
N ASN A 70 14.84 -13.54 -3.97
CA ASN A 70 14.58 -12.33 -4.75
C ASN A 70 15.33 -11.12 -4.18
N GLU A 71 16.16 -10.49 -4.99
CA GLU A 71 16.79 -9.22 -4.64
C GLU A 71 15.80 -8.07 -4.82
N ILE A 72 15.62 -7.26 -3.77
CA ILE A 72 14.71 -6.13 -3.71
C ILE A 72 15.54 -4.91 -3.28
N ARG A 73 15.67 -3.94 -4.16
CA ARG A 73 16.39 -2.70 -3.87
C ARG A 73 15.65 -1.86 -2.84
N VAL A 74 16.39 -1.23 -1.94
CA VAL A 74 15.84 -0.21 -1.04
C VAL A 74 16.32 1.14 -1.51
N ILE A 75 15.40 1.95 -2.01
CA ILE A 75 15.68 3.27 -2.55
C ILE A 75 15.28 4.31 -1.51
N TYR A 76 16.22 5.15 -1.13
CA TYR A 76 15.97 6.23 -0.17
C TYR A 76 15.60 7.51 -0.91
N ALA A 77 14.33 7.92 -0.76
CA ALA A 77 13.82 9.17 -1.32
C ALA A 77 12.73 9.76 -0.42
N SER A 78 12.62 11.07 -0.40
CA SER A 78 11.56 11.82 0.31
C SER A 78 10.45 12.28 -0.62
N GLU A 79 10.74 12.45 -1.90
CA GLU A 79 9.83 12.97 -2.91
C GLU A 79 9.72 11.98 -4.07
N PRO A 80 8.50 11.76 -4.60
CA PRO A 80 8.27 10.75 -5.63
C PRO A 80 8.90 11.07 -6.98
N ASP A 81 9.03 12.36 -7.33
CA ASP A 81 9.54 12.83 -8.62
C ASP A 81 11.08 12.93 -8.69
N LYS A 82 11.79 12.57 -7.63
CA LYS A 82 13.26 12.66 -7.55
C LYS A 82 13.98 11.34 -7.78
N ILE A 83 13.28 10.34 -8.29
CA ILE A 83 13.85 8.99 -8.47
C ILE A 83 14.00 8.71 -9.97
N ASP A 84 15.18 8.30 -10.39
CA ASP A 84 15.37 7.66 -11.70
C ASP A 84 15.41 6.13 -11.50
N TYR A 85 14.29 5.47 -11.75
CA TYR A 85 14.19 4.02 -11.60
C TYR A 85 15.02 3.25 -12.63
N THR A 86 15.35 3.90 -13.76
CA THR A 86 16.14 3.26 -14.82
C THR A 86 17.58 3.00 -14.37
N GLU A 87 18.13 3.78 -13.43
CA GLU A 87 19.43 3.53 -12.82
C GLU A 87 19.48 2.19 -12.07
N TYR A 88 18.32 1.68 -11.65
CA TYR A 88 18.17 0.37 -11.00
C TYR A 88 17.73 -0.73 -11.98
N GLY A 89 17.74 -0.45 -13.29
CA GLY A 89 17.26 -1.37 -14.31
C GLY A 89 15.76 -1.64 -14.21
N ILE A 90 15.00 -0.66 -13.72
CA ILE A 90 13.55 -0.73 -13.59
C ILE A 90 12.91 0.17 -14.65
N ASN A 91 12.17 -0.45 -15.56
CA ASN A 91 11.46 0.23 -16.64
C ASN A 91 10.00 -0.24 -16.63
N ASN A 92 9.09 0.63 -17.06
CA ASN A 92 7.66 0.34 -17.14
C ASN A 92 7.08 -0.12 -15.79
N ALA A 93 7.47 0.56 -14.71
CA ALA A 93 7.10 0.17 -13.36
C ALA A 93 5.68 0.59 -13.00
N LEU A 94 4.98 -0.31 -12.28
CA LEU A 94 3.81 0.02 -11.49
C LEU A 94 4.29 0.45 -10.09
N ILE A 95 4.05 1.70 -9.72
CA ILE A 95 4.27 2.18 -8.35
C ILE A 95 3.03 1.87 -7.51
N VAL A 96 3.22 1.17 -6.39
CA VAL A 96 2.17 0.94 -5.40
C VAL A 96 2.39 1.90 -4.23
N ASP A 97 1.61 2.99 -4.18
CA ASP A 97 1.71 3.96 -3.09
C ASP A 97 0.91 3.50 -1.87
N ASN A 98 1.65 3.22 -0.80
CA ASN A 98 1.11 2.82 0.50
C ASN A 98 1.31 3.92 1.57
N THR A 99 1.64 5.14 1.17
CA THR A 99 1.96 6.22 2.11
C THR A 99 0.72 6.89 2.67
N GLY A 100 -0.34 6.99 1.85
CA GLY A 100 -1.54 7.73 2.14
C GLY A 100 -1.33 9.26 2.19
N MET A 101 -0.16 9.75 1.80
CA MET A 101 0.15 11.19 1.72
C MET A 101 -0.54 11.84 0.53
N TRP A 102 -0.38 11.24 -0.62
CA TRP A 102 -0.96 11.69 -1.88
C TRP A 102 -2.20 10.85 -2.18
N ARG A 103 -3.33 11.52 -2.46
CA ARG A 103 -4.60 10.83 -2.69
C ARG A 103 -5.38 11.39 -3.88
N ASP A 104 -4.81 12.32 -4.60
CA ASP A 104 -5.37 12.99 -5.77
C ASP A 104 -4.43 12.82 -6.97
N PHE A 105 -4.91 13.22 -8.13
CA PHE A 105 -4.14 13.12 -9.37
C PHE A 105 -2.87 13.97 -9.36
N ASP A 106 -2.90 15.14 -8.74
CA ASP A 106 -1.74 16.04 -8.68
C ASP A 106 -0.60 15.43 -7.86
N GLY A 107 -0.92 14.92 -6.68
CA GLY A 107 0.05 14.30 -5.78
C GLY A 107 0.59 12.99 -6.32
N LEU A 108 -0.27 12.09 -6.80
CA LEU A 108 0.13 10.80 -7.35
C LEU A 108 0.82 10.94 -8.71
N GLY A 109 0.46 11.97 -9.48
CA GLY A 109 1.09 12.29 -10.75
C GLY A 109 2.59 12.62 -10.64
N LEU A 110 3.06 12.98 -9.43
CA LEU A 110 4.49 13.16 -9.17
C LEU A 110 5.28 11.88 -9.43
N HIS A 111 4.71 10.71 -9.14
CA HIS A 111 5.37 9.43 -9.44
C HIS A 111 5.57 9.20 -10.95
N LEU A 112 4.64 9.66 -11.78
CA LEU A 112 4.74 9.51 -13.24
C LEU A 112 5.82 10.40 -13.87
N LYS A 113 6.30 11.42 -13.14
CA LYS A 113 7.42 12.25 -13.56
C LYS A 113 8.77 11.55 -13.41
N SER A 114 8.82 10.50 -12.61
CA SER A 114 10.02 9.68 -12.41
C SER A 114 10.25 8.77 -13.61
N LYS A 115 11.49 8.76 -14.11
CA LYS A 115 11.84 7.87 -15.22
C LYS A 115 11.66 6.39 -14.84
N GLY A 116 11.12 5.63 -15.77
CA GLY A 116 10.87 4.21 -15.59
C GLY A 116 9.51 3.86 -14.99
N VAL A 117 8.67 4.85 -14.62
CA VAL A 117 7.31 4.65 -14.11
C VAL A 117 6.28 4.76 -15.23
N SER A 118 5.32 3.86 -15.25
CA SER A 118 4.21 3.86 -16.21
C SER A 118 2.83 4.00 -15.55
N LYS A 119 2.65 3.43 -14.38
CA LYS A 119 1.36 3.42 -13.69
C LYS A 119 1.54 3.58 -12.18
N VAL A 120 0.49 4.09 -11.53
CA VAL A 120 0.44 4.27 -10.07
C VAL A 120 -0.83 3.64 -9.52
N LEU A 121 -0.69 2.81 -8.50
CA LEU A 121 -1.78 2.24 -7.72
C LEU A 121 -1.72 2.82 -6.29
N LEU A 122 -2.75 3.54 -5.90
CA LEU A 122 -2.94 4.00 -4.53
C LEU A 122 -3.65 2.92 -3.70
N THR A 123 -3.11 2.56 -2.52
CA THR A 123 -3.74 1.61 -1.58
C THR A 123 -4.56 2.31 -0.49
N ALA A 124 -5.20 3.41 -0.84
CA ALA A 124 -6.08 4.19 0.02
C ALA A 124 -7.17 4.83 -0.85
N PRO A 125 -8.26 5.36 -0.28
CA PRO A 125 -9.30 6.03 -1.06
C PRO A 125 -8.75 7.21 -1.86
N GLY A 126 -8.91 7.15 -3.18
CA GLY A 126 -8.61 8.27 -4.09
C GLY A 126 -9.64 9.41 -3.95
N LYS A 127 -9.18 10.63 -4.20
CA LYS A 127 -10.00 11.84 -4.17
C LYS A 127 -10.31 12.33 -5.58
N GLY A 128 -11.36 13.16 -5.69
CA GLY A 128 -11.82 13.67 -6.97
C GLY A 128 -12.40 12.55 -7.84
N ASP A 129 -12.17 12.65 -9.14
CA ASP A 129 -12.70 11.71 -10.15
C ASP A 129 -11.85 10.43 -10.32
N MET A 130 -10.94 10.15 -9.37
CA MET A 130 -10.09 8.96 -9.43
C MET A 130 -10.94 7.69 -9.32
N LYS A 131 -10.71 6.75 -10.22
CA LYS A 131 -11.35 5.44 -10.18
C LYS A 131 -10.91 4.69 -8.92
N ASN A 132 -11.85 4.42 -8.02
CA ASN A 132 -11.69 3.60 -6.84
C ASN A 132 -12.18 2.18 -7.18
N ILE A 133 -11.26 1.24 -7.28
CA ILE A 133 -11.53 -0.11 -7.80
C ILE A 133 -11.53 -1.13 -6.66
N VAL A 134 -12.55 -1.98 -6.68
CA VAL A 134 -12.62 -3.20 -5.88
C VAL A 134 -12.67 -4.38 -6.86
N SER A 135 -11.67 -5.24 -6.78
CA SER A 135 -11.53 -6.39 -7.68
C SER A 135 -12.76 -7.31 -7.64
N GLY A 136 -13.26 -7.70 -8.80
CA GLY A 136 -14.47 -8.50 -8.95
C GLY A 136 -15.79 -7.75 -8.76
N ILE A 137 -15.74 -6.42 -8.49
CA ILE A 137 -16.92 -5.58 -8.31
C ILE A 137 -17.06 -4.59 -9.47
N ASN A 138 -16.05 -3.77 -9.69
CA ASN A 138 -16.07 -2.72 -10.69
C ASN A 138 -14.75 -2.60 -11.48
N ASP A 139 -13.95 -3.64 -11.51
CA ASP A 139 -12.70 -3.69 -12.28
C ASP A 139 -12.94 -3.64 -13.80
N ASN A 140 -14.15 -3.93 -14.27
CA ASN A 140 -14.60 -3.76 -15.65
C ASN A 140 -14.60 -2.30 -16.14
N ILE A 141 -14.53 -1.31 -15.24
CA ILE A 141 -14.42 0.11 -15.61
C ILE A 141 -12.98 0.56 -15.87
N LEU A 142 -11.99 -0.32 -15.64
CA LEU A 142 -10.60 -0.02 -15.92
C LEU A 142 -10.36 0.04 -17.42
N ASP A 143 -9.55 1.01 -17.81
CA ASP A 143 -9.12 1.23 -19.17
C ASP A 143 -7.57 1.20 -19.26
N GLU A 144 -7.02 0.84 -20.43
CA GLU A 144 -5.58 0.81 -20.63
C GLU A 144 -4.91 2.18 -20.47
N SER A 145 -5.66 3.26 -20.73
CA SER A 145 -5.23 4.64 -20.54
C SER A 145 -5.17 5.08 -19.07
N ASP A 146 -5.77 4.31 -18.14
CA ASP A 146 -5.71 4.62 -16.72
C ASP A 146 -4.27 4.47 -16.21
N THR A 147 -3.64 5.59 -15.91
CA THR A 147 -2.27 5.62 -15.37
C THR A 147 -2.23 5.75 -13.85
N ILE A 148 -3.31 6.24 -13.24
CA ILE A 148 -3.44 6.40 -11.79
C ILE A 148 -4.79 5.85 -11.36
N ILE A 149 -4.76 4.85 -10.50
CA ILE A 149 -5.97 4.20 -9.96
C ILE A 149 -5.84 4.02 -8.44
N SER A 150 -6.97 3.85 -7.78
CA SER A 150 -7.05 3.56 -6.35
C SER A 150 -7.65 2.17 -6.11
N ALA A 151 -7.12 1.43 -5.15
CA ALA A 151 -7.69 0.19 -4.65
C ALA A 151 -8.81 0.41 -3.61
N ALA A 152 -9.39 1.60 -3.57
CA ALA A 152 -10.44 2.02 -2.63
C ALA A 152 -10.04 1.91 -1.14
N SER A 153 -11.01 1.92 -0.23
CA SER A 153 -10.76 1.80 1.20
C SER A 153 -10.82 0.34 1.67
N CYS A 154 -10.21 0.06 2.82
CA CYS A 154 -10.33 -1.24 3.48
C CYS A 154 -11.78 -1.58 3.79
N THR A 155 -12.58 -0.61 4.24
CA THR A 155 -14.01 -0.77 4.53
C THR A 155 -14.79 -1.07 3.26
N THR A 156 -14.54 -0.35 2.17
CA THR A 156 -15.17 -0.62 0.87
C THR A 156 -14.86 -2.03 0.40
N ASN A 157 -13.59 -2.45 0.45
CA ASN A 157 -13.18 -3.81 0.07
C ASN A 157 -13.82 -4.90 0.96
N ALA A 158 -14.13 -4.59 2.22
CA ALA A 158 -14.80 -5.53 3.12
C ALA A 158 -16.29 -5.66 2.85
N ILE A 159 -16.96 -4.56 2.50
CA ILE A 159 -18.43 -4.48 2.41
C ILE A 159 -18.95 -4.84 1.02
N THR A 160 -18.31 -4.35 -0.04
CA THR A 160 -18.88 -4.45 -1.40
C THR A 160 -18.98 -5.87 -1.94
N PRO A 161 -18.05 -6.80 -1.69
CA PRO A 161 -18.19 -8.17 -2.18
C PRO A 161 -19.43 -8.89 -1.61
N PRO A 162 -19.69 -8.92 -0.28
CA PRO A 162 -20.90 -9.53 0.24
C PRO A 162 -22.18 -8.79 -0.18
N LEU A 163 -22.14 -7.45 -0.28
CA LEU A 163 -23.29 -6.69 -0.77
C LEU A 163 -23.60 -7.02 -2.23
N LYS A 164 -22.57 -7.14 -3.07
CA LYS A 164 -22.77 -7.52 -4.48
C LYS A 164 -23.40 -8.90 -4.58
N ALA A 165 -22.94 -9.87 -3.80
CA ALA A 165 -23.51 -11.22 -3.82
C ALA A 165 -25.00 -11.22 -3.40
N LEU A 166 -25.37 -10.39 -2.43
CA LEU A 166 -26.77 -10.22 -2.01
C LEU A 166 -27.61 -9.50 -3.06
N ASP A 167 -27.06 -8.46 -3.65
CA ASP A 167 -27.73 -7.67 -4.68
C ASP A 167 -27.98 -8.48 -5.95
N ASP A 168 -27.00 -9.25 -6.40
CA ASP A 168 -27.08 -10.10 -7.58
C ASP A 168 -28.17 -11.20 -7.43
N GLU A 169 -28.35 -11.75 -6.22
CA GLU A 169 -29.27 -12.86 -5.97
C GLU A 169 -30.68 -12.38 -5.58
N TYR A 170 -30.79 -11.35 -4.75
CA TYR A 170 -32.04 -10.93 -4.14
C TYR A 170 -32.47 -9.51 -4.46
N GLY A 171 -31.55 -8.68 -4.93
CA GLY A 171 -31.71 -7.24 -5.00
C GLY A 171 -31.60 -6.56 -3.62
N VAL A 172 -30.99 -5.40 -3.58
CA VAL A 172 -30.85 -4.58 -2.35
C VAL A 172 -31.53 -3.23 -2.56
N GLU A 173 -32.63 -3.00 -1.85
CA GLU A 173 -33.35 -1.72 -1.92
C GLU A 173 -32.77 -0.69 -0.95
N SER A 174 -32.44 -1.10 0.26
CA SER A 174 -31.87 -0.24 1.30
C SER A 174 -31.21 -1.07 2.40
N GLY A 175 -30.37 -0.41 3.21
CA GLY A 175 -29.71 -1.09 4.31
C GLY A 175 -29.00 -0.13 5.27
N HIS A 176 -28.55 -0.65 6.39
CA HIS A 176 -27.67 0.01 7.34
C HIS A 176 -26.38 -0.76 7.46
N VAL A 177 -25.26 -0.04 7.47
CA VAL A 177 -23.92 -0.64 7.64
C VAL A 177 -23.35 -0.20 8.96
N GLU A 178 -23.05 -1.16 9.83
CA GLU A 178 -22.30 -0.95 11.07
C GLU A 178 -20.92 -1.58 10.94
N THR A 179 -19.88 -0.83 11.28
CA THR A 179 -18.50 -1.32 11.21
C THR A 179 -17.80 -1.24 12.56
N VAL A 180 -17.18 -2.34 12.99
CA VAL A 180 -16.24 -2.37 14.10
C VAL A 180 -14.84 -2.44 13.51
N HIS A 181 -14.13 -1.33 13.54
CA HIS A 181 -12.85 -1.18 12.86
C HIS A 181 -11.69 -1.06 13.84
N SER A 182 -10.62 -1.81 13.64
CA SER A 182 -9.39 -1.64 14.40
C SER A 182 -8.82 -0.22 14.22
N TYR A 183 -8.25 0.36 15.26
CA TYR A 183 -7.59 1.65 15.15
C TYR A 183 -6.36 1.61 14.23
N THR A 184 -6.07 2.72 13.61
CA THR A 184 -5.01 2.91 12.62
C THR A 184 -4.04 4.01 13.05
N ASN A 185 -2.92 4.18 12.34
CA ASN A 185 -1.87 5.14 12.71
C ASN A 185 -2.28 6.62 12.67
N ASP A 186 -3.44 6.94 12.13
CA ASP A 186 -3.99 8.31 12.17
C ASP A 186 -4.72 8.61 13.48
N GLN A 187 -4.93 7.62 14.34
CA GLN A 187 -5.49 7.77 15.68
C GLN A 187 -4.36 7.84 16.71
N ASN A 188 -4.49 8.74 17.68
CA ASN A 188 -3.46 8.90 18.71
C ASN A 188 -3.47 7.74 19.71
N LEU A 189 -2.29 7.31 20.18
CA LEU A 189 -2.16 6.34 21.27
C LEU A 189 -2.50 6.94 22.62
N ILE A 190 -2.15 8.22 22.80
CA ILE A 190 -2.48 9.02 23.98
C ILE A 190 -3.23 10.28 23.54
N ASP A 191 -3.95 10.91 24.45
CA ASP A 191 -4.67 12.15 24.17
C ASP A 191 -3.71 13.22 23.63
N ASN A 192 -3.99 13.72 22.43
CA ASN A 192 -3.18 14.75 21.77
C ASN A 192 -4.01 15.47 20.71
N PHE A 193 -3.49 16.59 20.21
CA PHE A 193 -4.14 17.35 19.16
C PHE A 193 -4.33 16.50 17.89
N HIS A 194 -5.52 16.61 17.32
CA HIS A 194 -5.87 16.02 16.03
C HIS A 194 -6.86 16.96 15.31
N LYS A 195 -6.80 17.00 13.99
CA LYS A 195 -7.71 17.83 13.18
C LYS A 195 -9.19 17.41 13.27
N GLY A 196 -9.46 16.15 13.58
CA GLY A 196 -10.81 15.63 13.82
C GLY A 196 -11.13 15.59 15.32
N ASN A 197 -12.39 15.85 15.68
CA ASN A 197 -12.81 16.06 17.08
C ASN A 197 -12.62 14.82 17.99
N ARG A 198 -12.68 13.61 17.46
CA ARG A 198 -12.62 12.37 18.27
C ARG A 198 -11.29 11.64 18.18
N ARG A 199 -10.61 11.71 17.03
CA ARG A 199 -9.38 10.94 16.77
C ARG A 199 -8.14 11.40 17.55
N GLY A 200 -8.24 12.48 18.30
CA GLY A 200 -7.22 12.95 19.24
C GLY A 200 -7.22 12.22 20.58
N ARG A 201 -8.26 11.44 20.85
CA ARG A 201 -8.34 10.64 22.08
C ARG A 201 -7.56 9.33 21.95
N SER A 202 -7.09 8.81 23.07
CA SER A 202 -6.36 7.54 23.13
C SER A 202 -7.15 6.41 22.47
N ALA A 203 -6.63 5.91 21.35
CA ALA A 203 -7.28 4.87 20.56
C ALA A 203 -7.42 3.52 21.32
N ALA A 204 -6.53 3.27 22.28
CA ALA A 204 -6.57 2.05 23.10
C ALA A 204 -7.69 2.05 24.15
N LEU A 205 -8.18 3.23 24.54
CA LEU A 205 -9.15 3.40 25.62
C LEU A 205 -10.51 3.92 25.14
N ASN A 206 -10.60 4.41 23.91
CA ASN A 206 -11.80 5.03 23.37
C ASN A 206 -12.20 4.43 22.03
N MET A 207 -13.50 4.23 21.84
CA MET A 207 -14.10 4.07 20.51
C MET A 207 -14.38 5.46 19.92
N VAL A 208 -13.93 5.72 18.70
CA VAL A 208 -14.00 7.01 18.05
C VAL A 208 -14.61 6.92 16.65
#